data_56054ddef67ee9d56e221b08a25c440d
#
_entry.id   56054ddef67ee9d56e221b08a25c440d
#
_cell.length_a   1.000
_cell.length_b   1.000
_cell.length_c   1.000
_cell.angle_alpha   90.00
_cell.angle_beta   90.00
_cell.angle_gamma   90.00
#
_symmetry.space_group_name_H-M   'P 1'
#
loop_
_entity.id
_entity.type
_entity.pdbx_description
1 polymer ?
#
loop_
_entity_poly.entity_id
_entity_poly.type
_entity_poly.pdbx_seq_one_letter_code
_entity_poly.pdbx_strand_id
1 'polypeptide(L)'
;TRRSSDLFFLRFVHNAGLSAALKAGFDACRSPYAGYIDADLQTDPEDFDLLLPFAADYALVTGIRSGRKDSFGKRLISKLANRARRCIVHDQAVDTGCPLKVLKSAYARQLPPLNGMHRFLPALIPMMGGNVKQVPVHHHPRTSGKSKFNLSNRFWGPIRDAFGYRWVRRRYLRYTLGHNDLD
;
A
#
# COMPACT_ATOMS: atom_id res chain seq x y z
N THR A 1 -4.27 10.28 25.48
CA THR A 1 -4.69 8.94 26.01
C THR A 1 -5.84 8.42 25.16
N ARG A 2 -5.58 7.40 24.32
CA ARG A 2 -6.64 6.69 23.59
C ARG A 2 -7.54 5.98 24.59
N ARG A 3 -8.85 6.18 24.48
CA ARG A 3 -9.83 5.42 25.25
C ARG A 3 -9.90 4.00 24.72
N SER A 4 -10.08 3.00 25.59
CA SER A 4 -10.27 1.59 25.20
C SER A 4 -11.48 1.39 24.25
N SER A 5 -12.43 2.36 24.24
CA SER A 5 -13.58 2.39 23.33
C SER A 5 -13.23 2.67 21.86
N ASP A 6 -11.99 3.08 21.54
CA ASP A 6 -11.55 3.41 20.19
C ASP A 6 -10.89 2.22 19.47
N LEU A 7 -10.78 1.07 20.17
CA LEU A 7 -10.20 -0.16 19.61
C LEU A 7 -11.31 -1.10 19.17
N PHE A 8 -11.32 -1.44 17.89
CA PHE A 8 -12.24 -2.39 17.29
C PHE A 8 -11.47 -3.63 16.83
N PHE A 9 -12.10 -4.79 16.97
CA PHE A 9 -11.53 -6.07 16.60
C PHE A 9 -12.33 -6.72 15.47
N LEU A 10 -11.67 -7.02 14.34
CA LEU A 10 -12.23 -7.76 13.21
C LEU A 10 -11.56 -9.13 13.14
N ARG A 11 -12.34 -10.20 13.25
CA ARG A 11 -11.86 -11.58 13.20
C ARG A 11 -12.35 -12.28 11.95
N PHE A 12 -11.42 -12.88 11.19
CA PHE A 12 -11.75 -13.79 10.11
C PHE A 12 -12.01 -15.21 10.64
N VAL A 13 -12.90 -15.93 9.99
CA VAL A 13 -13.14 -17.36 10.27
C VAL A 13 -11.90 -18.17 9.92
N HIS A 14 -11.24 -17.84 8.81
CA HIS A 14 -10.00 -18.45 8.36
C HIS A 14 -8.98 -17.39 7.99
N ASN A 15 -7.68 -17.76 7.94
CA ASN A 15 -6.64 -16.85 7.48
C ASN A 15 -6.85 -16.52 5.99
N ALA A 16 -7.19 -15.26 5.70
CA ALA A 16 -7.42 -14.76 4.35
C ALA A 16 -6.26 -13.91 3.80
N GLY A 17 -5.17 -13.80 4.55
CA GLY A 17 -3.97 -13.06 4.18
C GLY A 17 -4.06 -11.55 4.40
N LEU A 18 -2.90 -10.87 4.22
CA LEU A 18 -2.72 -9.45 4.51
C LEU A 18 -3.66 -8.55 3.71
N SER A 19 -3.85 -8.83 2.41
CA SER A 19 -4.70 -7.98 1.56
C SER A 19 -6.15 -7.98 2.01
N ALA A 20 -6.67 -9.14 2.41
CA ALA A 20 -8.03 -9.25 2.95
C ALA A 20 -8.16 -8.51 4.29
N ALA A 21 -7.16 -8.64 5.17
CA ALA A 21 -7.14 -7.94 6.46
C ALA A 21 -7.15 -6.42 6.27
N LEU A 22 -6.32 -5.89 5.37
CA LEU A 22 -6.30 -4.47 5.04
C LEU A 22 -7.63 -4.01 4.44
N LYS A 23 -8.18 -4.77 3.49
CA LYS A 23 -9.47 -4.43 2.86
C LYS A 23 -10.60 -4.38 3.88
N ALA A 24 -10.70 -5.37 4.76
CA ALA A 24 -11.70 -5.38 5.83
C ALA A 24 -11.54 -4.18 6.78
N GLY A 25 -10.31 -3.83 7.13
CA GLY A 25 -10.04 -2.63 7.92
C GLY A 25 -10.43 -1.33 7.20
N PHE A 26 -10.16 -1.22 5.91
CA PHE A 26 -10.55 -0.07 5.08
C PHE A 26 -12.08 0.05 4.95
N ASP A 27 -12.79 -1.06 4.77
CA ASP A 27 -14.25 -1.08 4.68
C ASP A 27 -14.92 -0.70 6.01
N ALA A 28 -14.34 -1.14 7.13
CA ALA A 28 -14.81 -0.80 8.46
C ALA A 28 -14.43 0.61 8.93
N CYS A 29 -13.49 1.28 8.25
CA CYS A 29 -13.00 2.60 8.64
C CYS A 29 -14.08 3.67 8.45
N ARG A 30 -14.43 4.38 9.55
CA ARG A 30 -15.41 5.48 9.56
C ARG A 30 -14.76 6.86 9.48
N SER A 31 -13.45 6.94 9.76
CA SER A 31 -12.69 8.19 9.68
C SER A 31 -12.48 8.64 8.23
N PRO A 32 -12.26 9.93 7.95
CA PRO A 32 -11.96 10.41 6.60
C PRO A 32 -10.67 9.84 6.02
N TYR A 33 -9.75 9.41 6.88
CA TYR A 33 -8.47 8.80 6.50
C TYR A 33 -8.32 7.42 7.13
N ALA A 34 -7.72 6.51 6.39
CA ALA A 34 -7.28 5.20 6.85
C ALA A 34 -5.76 5.09 6.71
N GLY A 35 -5.08 4.72 7.78
CA GLY A 35 -3.64 4.45 7.77
C GLY A 35 -3.34 3.02 8.17
N TYR A 36 -2.22 2.49 7.71
CA TYR A 36 -1.71 1.21 8.21
C TYR A 36 -0.19 1.19 8.29
N ILE A 37 0.29 0.33 9.15
CA ILE A 37 1.70 0.10 9.44
C ILE A 37 1.90 -1.38 9.76
N ASP A 38 3.06 -1.95 9.43
CA ASP A 38 3.42 -3.31 9.87
C ASP A 38 3.84 -3.30 11.35
N ALA A 39 3.44 -4.34 12.09
CA ALA A 39 3.73 -4.46 13.52
C ALA A 39 5.10 -5.11 13.82
N ASP A 40 6.06 -5.08 12.87
CA ASP A 40 7.38 -5.70 13.00
C ASP A 40 8.46 -4.75 13.53
N LEU A 41 8.06 -3.57 13.99
CA LEU A 41 8.92 -2.52 14.58
C LEU A 41 10.02 -2.00 13.63
N GLN A 42 9.88 -2.21 12.34
CA GLN A 42 10.82 -1.66 11.34
C GLN A 42 10.48 -0.24 10.90
N THR A 43 9.27 0.22 11.19
CA THR A 43 8.79 1.57 10.86
C THR A 43 8.26 2.23 12.12
N ASP A 44 8.58 3.50 12.29
CA ASP A 44 8.20 4.25 13.47
C ASP A 44 6.73 4.72 13.34
N PRO A 45 5.87 4.46 14.34
CA PRO A 45 4.52 5.02 14.36
C PRO A 45 4.48 6.57 14.34
N GLU A 46 5.50 7.23 14.87
CA GLU A 46 5.60 8.70 14.85
C GLU A 46 5.79 9.25 13.43
N ASP A 47 6.27 8.44 12.50
CA ASP A 47 6.40 8.82 11.09
C ASP A 47 5.04 9.07 10.39
N PHE A 48 3.92 8.71 11.02
CA PHE A 48 2.61 9.19 10.53
C PHE A 48 2.52 10.72 10.52
N ASP A 49 3.19 11.40 11.44
CA ASP A 49 3.20 12.87 11.50
C ASP A 49 3.90 13.50 10.28
N LEU A 50 4.78 12.76 9.60
CA LEU A 50 5.39 13.17 8.33
C LEU A 50 4.42 13.03 7.14
N LEU A 51 3.46 12.13 7.21
CA LEU A 51 2.51 11.84 6.13
C LEU A 51 1.23 12.67 6.24
N LEU A 52 0.74 12.90 7.46
CA LEU A 52 -0.55 13.54 7.73
C LEU A 52 -0.70 14.94 7.12
N PRO A 53 0.32 15.82 7.06
CA PRO A 53 0.20 17.14 6.44
C PRO A 53 -0.22 17.09 4.96
N PHE A 54 0.06 15.99 4.27
CA PHE A 54 -0.29 15.80 2.86
C PHE A 54 -1.62 15.06 2.64
N ALA A 55 -2.24 14.53 3.70
CA ALA A 55 -3.42 13.67 3.58
C ALA A 55 -4.66 14.40 3.02
N ALA A 56 -4.77 15.71 3.24
CA ALA A 56 -5.87 16.52 2.71
C ALA A 56 -5.81 16.64 1.18
N ASP A 57 -4.60 16.79 0.61
CA ASP A 57 -4.40 17.08 -0.81
C ASP A 57 -4.25 15.81 -1.66
N TYR A 58 -3.81 14.70 -1.07
CA TYR A 58 -3.51 13.46 -1.77
C TYR A 58 -4.44 12.32 -1.38
N ALA A 59 -4.83 11.51 -2.38
CA ALA A 59 -5.64 10.32 -2.15
C ALA A 59 -4.85 9.19 -1.43
N LEU A 60 -3.53 9.14 -1.66
CA LEU A 60 -2.59 8.26 -0.98
C LEU A 60 -1.31 9.02 -0.65
N VAL A 61 -0.90 8.97 0.60
CA VAL A 61 0.46 9.34 1.04
C VAL A 61 1.17 8.06 1.47
N THR A 62 2.34 7.76 0.88
CA THR A 62 3.11 6.54 1.15
C THR A 62 4.53 6.87 1.55
N GLY A 63 5.06 6.16 2.54
CA GLY A 63 6.45 6.28 2.93
C GLY A 63 7.42 5.77 1.86
N ILE A 64 8.61 6.35 1.82
CA ILE A 64 9.80 5.81 1.14
C ILE A 64 10.82 5.53 2.23
N ARG A 65 11.23 4.28 2.37
CA ARG A 65 12.21 3.89 3.39
C ARG A 65 13.58 4.51 3.11
N SER A 66 13.99 5.45 3.95
CA SER A 66 15.32 6.07 3.92
C SER A 66 16.33 5.25 4.74
N GLY A 67 17.61 5.38 4.42
CA GLY A 67 18.68 4.79 5.23
C GLY A 67 18.90 3.27 5.11
N ARG A 68 18.30 2.59 4.10
CA ARG A 68 18.54 1.14 3.89
C ARG A 68 20.01 0.85 3.64
N LYS A 69 20.65 0.16 4.61
CA LYS A 69 22.02 -0.37 4.50
C LYS A 69 22.03 -1.71 3.74
N ASP A 70 21.54 -1.71 2.48
CA ASP A 70 21.62 -2.90 1.64
C ASP A 70 23.02 -3.02 1.00
N SER A 71 23.54 -4.25 0.88
CA SER A 71 24.76 -4.53 0.14
C SER A 71 24.62 -4.13 -1.34
N PHE A 72 25.72 -3.78 -2.00
CA PHE A 72 25.74 -3.31 -3.39
C PHE A 72 24.97 -4.24 -4.35
N GLY A 73 25.16 -5.56 -4.23
CA GLY A 73 24.44 -6.56 -5.06
C GLY A 73 22.93 -6.53 -4.84
N LYS A 74 22.47 -6.41 -3.57
CA LYS A 74 21.03 -6.31 -3.27
C LYS A 74 20.43 -5.02 -3.81
N ARG A 75 21.17 -3.92 -3.78
CA ARG A 75 20.76 -2.63 -4.38
C ARG A 75 20.57 -2.73 -5.90
N LEU A 76 21.50 -3.39 -6.58
CA LEU A 76 21.44 -3.55 -8.04
C LEU A 76 20.24 -4.41 -8.45
N ILE A 77 20.04 -5.56 -7.80
CA ILE A 77 18.89 -6.44 -8.04
C ILE A 77 17.57 -5.71 -7.76
N SER A 78 17.50 -4.97 -6.67
CA SER A 78 16.31 -4.18 -6.32
C SER A 78 16.02 -3.07 -7.35
N LYS A 79 17.06 -2.38 -7.85
CA LYS A 79 16.91 -1.37 -8.92
C LYS A 79 16.38 -1.99 -10.21
N LEU A 80 16.93 -3.14 -10.61
CA LEU A 80 16.51 -3.84 -11.84
C LEU A 80 15.06 -4.34 -11.72
N ALA A 81 14.71 -4.96 -10.59
CA ALA A 81 13.35 -5.43 -10.32
C ALA A 81 12.34 -4.27 -10.29
N ASN A 82 12.70 -3.12 -9.67
CA ASN A 82 11.85 -1.94 -9.67
C ASN A 82 11.72 -1.30 -11.07
N ARG A 83 12.78 -1.35 -11.90
CA ARG A 83 12.72 -0.88 -13.29
C ARG A 83 11.78 -1.75 -14.11
N ALA A 84 11.92 -3.10 -14.04
CA ALA A 84 11.04 -4.04 -14.71
C ALA A 84 9.57 -3.85 -14.28
N ARG A 85 9.33 -3.73 -12.96
CA ARG A 85 8.00 -3.46 -12.44
C ARG A 85 7.42 -2.15 -13.00
N ARG A 86 8.18 -1.06 -12.98
CA ARG A 86 7.73 0.24 -13.53
C ARG A 86 7.36 0.15 -15.00
N CYS A 87 8.11 -0.59 -15.80
CA CYS A 87 7.77 -0.83 -17.21
C CYS A 87 6.45 -1.61 -17.40
N ILE A 88 6.13 -2.53 -16.48
CA ILE A 88 4.90 -3.34 -16.55
C ILE A 88 3.71 -2.57 -15.99
N VAL A 89 3.88 -1.95 -14.82
CA VAL A 89 2.82 -1.31 -14.03
C VAL A 89 2.58 0.14 -14.49
N HIS A 90 3.59 0.79 -15.07
CA HIS A 90 3.60 2.20 -15.43
C HIS A 90 3.29 3.13 -14.25
N ASP A 91 3.86 2.84 -13.08
CA ASP A 91 3.77 3.70 -11.91
C ASP A 91 5.08 4.45 -11.66
N GLN A 92 5.00 5.49 -10.83
CA GLN A 92 6.15 6.31 -10.42
C GLN A 92 6.62 5.94 -8.99
N ALA A 93 6.15 4.81 -8.44
CA ALA A 93 6.48 4.45 -7.08
C ALA A 93 7.96 4.07 -6.93
N VAL A 94 8.62 4.72 -5.99
CA VAL A 94 10.02 4.46 -5.63
C VAL A 94 10.12 3.26 -4.70
N ASP A 95 9.24 3.19 -3.69
CA ASP A 95 9.20 2.11 -2.70
C ASP A 95 7.77 1.61 -2.47
N THR A 96 7.38 0.57 -3.19
CA THR A 96 6.05 -0.06 -3.02
C THR A 96 5.97 -0.94 -1.77
N GLY A 97 7.13 -1.32 -1.22
CA GLY A 97 7.22 -2.20 -0.06
C GLY A 97 7.20 -1.48 1.28
N CYS A 98 7.15 -0.15 1.32
CA CYS A 98 7.00 0.57 2.58
C CYS A 98 5.60 0.30 3.16
N PRO A 99 5.50 -0.19 4.42
CA PRO A 99 4.21 -0.48 5.02
C PRO A 99 3.47 0.76 5.52
N LEU A 100 4.17 1.88 5.72
CA LEU A 100 3.57 3.11 6.25
C LEU A 100 2.83 3.86 5.14
N LYS A 101 1.51 3.93 5.25
CA LYS A 101 0.64 4.61 4.28
C LYS A 101 -0.58 5.22 4.94
N VAL A 102 -1.02 6.36 4.38
CA VAL A 102 -2.27 7.04 4.71
C VAL A 102 -3.07 7.22 3.43
N LEU A 103 -4.34 6.84 3.44
CA LEU A 103 -5.26 6.93 2.31
C LEU A 103 -6.51 7.73 2.71
N LYS A 104 -7.10 8.45 1.78
CA LYS A 104 -8.49 8.90 1.94
C LYS A 104 -9.40 7.68 1.96
N SER A 105 -10.25 7.56 2.99
CA SER A 105 -11.11 6.37 3.19
C SER A 105 -12.07 6.12 2.03
N ALA A 106 -12.48 7.18 1.33
CA ALA A 106 -13.29 7.05 0.10
C ALA A 106 -12.59 6.20 -0.96
N TYR A 107 -11.28 6.41 -1.19
CA TYR A 107 -10.48 5.60 -2.11
C TYR A 107 -10.18 4.21 -1.52
N ALA A 108 -9.86 4.14 -0.22
CA ALA A 108 -9.54 2.87 0.43
C ALA A 108 -10.70 1.86 0.33
N ARG A 109 -11.94 2.29 0.51
CA ARG A 109 -13.14 1.45 0.36
C ARG A 109 -13.40 0.99 -1.07
N GLN A 110 -13.06 1.80 -2.07
CA GLN A 110 -13.23 1.48 -3.49
C GLN A 110 -12.11 0.60 -4.07
N LEU A 111 -11.06 0.32 -3.30
CA LEU A 111 -9.97 -0.56 -3.76
C LEU A 111 -10.51 -1.93 -4.18
N PRO A 112 -10.13 -2.42 -5.37
CA PRO A 112 -10.53 -3.76 -5.79
C PRO A 112 -9.93 -4.81 -4.83
N PRO A 113 -10.72 -5.81 -4.38
CA PRO A 113 -10.30 -6.82 -3.41
C PRO A 113 -9.39 -7.87 -4.07
N LEU A 114 -8.18 -7.48 -4.43
CA LEU A 114 -7.20 -8.32 -5.10
C LEU A 114 -6.12 -8.79 -4.13
N ASN A 115 -5.73 -10.04 -4.23
CA ASN A 115 -4.58 -10.53 -3.47
C ASN A 115 -3.31 -9.78 -3.91
N GLY A 116 -2.51 -9.33 -2.94
CA GLY A 116 -1.31 -8.52 -3.21
C GLY A 116 -1.59 -7.03 -3.45
N MET A 117 -2.84 -6.53 -3.38
CA MET A 117 -3.21 -5.14 -3.66
C MET A 117 -2.38 -4.12 -2.88
N HIS A 118 -1.97 -4.44 -1.65
CA HIS A 118 -1.18 -3.56 -0.80
C HIS A 118 0.16 -3.12 -1.43
N ARG A 119 0.71 -3.93 -2.34
CA ARG A 119 1.94 -3.61 -3.09
C ARG A 119 1.69 -2.66 -4.26
N PHE A 120 0.45 -2.59 -4.74
CA PHE A 120 0.07 -1.84 -5.93
C PHE A 120 -0.75 -0.59 -5.60
N LEU A 121 -0.93 -0.22 -4.33
CA LEU A 121 -1.67 0.99 -3.95
C LEU A 121 -1.20 2.23 -4.70
N PRO A 122 0.13 2.51 -4.87
CA PRO A 122 0.58 3.65 -5.63
C PRO A 122 0.22 3.62 -7.12
N ALA A 123 -0.19 2.47 -7.65
CA ALA A 123 -0.66 2.31 -9.02
C ALA A 123 -2.19 2.22 -9.10
N LEU A 124 -2.84 1.58 -8.13
CA LEU A 124 -4.30 1.46 -8.05
C LEU A 124 -4.97 2.81 -7.82
N ILE A 125 -4.43 3.65 -6.94
CA ILE A 125 -5.00 4.96 -6.65
C ILE A 125 -5.06 5.87 -7.89
N PRO A 126 -3.97 6.05 -8.70
CA PRO A 126 -4.07 6.79 -9.95
C PRO A 126 -5.00 6.14 -10.98
N MET A 127 -5.10 4.81 -11.00
CA MET A 127 -6.06 4.09 -11.83
C MET A 127 -7.51 4.50 -11.49
N MET A 128 -7.79 4.80 -10.22
CA MET A 128 -9.08 5.26 -9.73
C MET A 128 -9.26 6.79 -9.81
N GLY A 129 -8.30 7.53 -10.40
CA GLY A 129 -8.34 8.99 -10.53
C GLY A 129 -7.75 9.76 -9.35
N GLY A 130 -7.20 9.08 -8.35
CA GLY A 130 -6.53 9.72 -7.21
C GLY A 130 -5.07 10.08 -7.50
N ASN A 131 -4.52 10.95 -6.67
CA ASN A 131 -3.12 11.35 -6.70
C ASN A 131 -2.33 10.71 -5.55
N VAL A 132 -1.00 10.60 -5.74
CA VAL A 132 -0.10 9.92 -4.79
C VAL A 132 1.06 10.84 -4.42
N LYS A 133 1.33 10.95 -3.13
CA LYS A 133 2.53 11.59 -2.56
C LYS A 133 3.43 10.53 -1.94
N GLN A 134 4.72 10.67 -2.16
CA GLN A 134 5.74 9.82 -1.55
C GLN A 134 6.60 10.68 -0.61
N VAL A 135 6.80 10.23 0.63
CA VAL A 135 7.48 10.97 1.69
C VAL A 135 8.59 10.08 2.29
N PRO A 136 9.82 10.56 2.45
CA PRO A 136 10.85 9.81 3.16
C PRO A 136 10.45 9.57 4.61
N VAL A 137 10.64 8.31 5.08
CA VAL A 137 10.35 7.87 6.44
C VAL A 137 11.52 7.07 7.00
N HIS A 138 11.60 6.97 8.32
CA HIS A 138 12.63 6.19 8.98
C HIS A 138 12.43 4.70 8.75
N HIS A 139 13.52 3.94 8.74
CA HIS A 139 13.47 2.49 8.62
C HIS A 139 14.54 1.85 9.49
N HIS A 140 14.10 1.06 10.45
CA HIS A 140 14.95 0.38 11.41
C HIS A 140 15.28 -1.05 10.95
N PRO A 141 16.47 -1.57 11.34
CA PRO A 141 16.75 -2.98 11.18
C PRO A 141 15.74 -3.83 11.97
N ARG A 142 15.40 -5.00 11.46
CA ARG A 142 14.51 -5.93 12.16
C ARG A 142 15.16 -6.37 13.48
N THR A 143 14.44 -6.21 14.57
CA THR A 143 14.91 -6.55 15.92
C THR A 143 14.66 -8.02 16.28
N SER A 144 13.65 -8.67 15.69
CA SER A 144 13.30 -10.07 15.96
C SER A 144 12.66 -10.77 14.77
N GLY A 145 12.75 -12.10 14.76
CA GLY A 145 12.13 -12.96 13.75
C GLY A 145 12.99 -13.24 12.52
N LYS A 146 12.78 -14.43 11.91
CA LYS A 146 13.40 -14.82 10.63
C LYS A 146 12.46 -14.47 9.48
N SER A 147 12.98 -13.94 8.37
CA SER A 147 12.21 -13.73 7.15
C SER A 147 11.68 -15.07 6.63
N LYS A 148 10.35 -15.24 6.58
CA LYS A 148 9.70 -16.44 6.03
C LYS A 148 9.74 -16.51 4.49
N PHE A 149 10.35 -15.53 3.82
CA PHE A 149 10.35 -15.45 2.36
C PHE A 149 11.58 -16.11 1.75
N ASN A 150 11.37 -17.17 0.96
CA ASN A 150 12.37 -17.75 0.07
C ASN A 150 12.65 -16.83 -1.13
N LEU A 151 13.88 -16.85 -1.65
CA LEU A 151 14.32 -16.00 -2.77
C LEU A 151 13.44 -16.16 -4.03
N SER A 152 12.98 -17.37 -4.34
CA SER A 152 12.11 -17.64 -5.50
C SER A 152 10.73 -16.98 -5.37
N ASN A 153 10.09 -17.09 -4.21
CA ASN A 153 8.78 -16.45 -3.96
C ASN A 153 8.87 -14.91 -3.92
N ARG A 154 10.05 -14.40 -3.62
CA ARG A 154 10.32 -12.96 -3.58
C ARG A 154 10.43 -12.33 -4.98
N PHE A 155 10.77 -13.11 -5.99
CA PHE A 155 10.99 -12.62 -7.35
C PHE A 155 9.78 -12.89 -8.27
N TRP A 156 9.29 -14.12 -8.32
CA TRP A 156 8.23 -14.52 -9.25
C TRP A 156 6.83 -14.02 -8.84
N GLY A 157 6.53 -13.98 -7.54
CA GLY A 157 5.25 -13.49 -7.05
C GLY A 157 4.96 -12.05 -7.50
N PRO A 158 5.84 -11.07 -7.19
CA PRO A 158 5.64 -9.68 -7.61
C PRO A 158 5.56 -9.46 -9.13
N ILE A 159 6.28 -10.26 -9.92
CA ILE A 159 6.23 -10.18 -11.39
C ILE A 159 4.87 -10.65 -11.89
N ARG A 160 4.39 -11.81 -11.44
CA ARG A 160 3.08 -12.33 -11.80
C ARG A 160 1.96 -11.35 -11.39
N ASP A 161 2.07 -10.79 -10.19
CA ASP A 161 1.11 -9.81 -9.68
C ASP A 161 1.13 -8.53 -10.53
N ALA A 162 2.30 -8.11 -11.05
CA ALA A 162 2.41 -6.94 -11.93
C ALA A 162 1.69 -7.15 -13.28
N PHE A 163 1.75 -8.35 -13.85
CA PHE A 163 0.95 -8.69 -15.03
C PHE A 163 -0.54 -8.74 -14.73
N GLY A 164 -0.93 -9.30 -13.58
CA GLY A 164 -2.31 -9.27 -13.08
C GLY A 164 -2.84 -7.83 -12.94
N TYR A 165 -2.04 -6.94 -12.33
CA TYR A 165 -2.38 -5.52 -12.25
C TYR A 165 -2.56 -4.88 -13.64
N ARG A 166 -1.66 -5.15 -14.59
CA ARG A 166 -1.77 -4.64 -15.97
C ARG A 166 -3.06 -5.10 -16.64
N TRP A 167 -3.46 -6.34 -16.41
CA TRP A 167 -4.72 -6.88 -16.90
C TRP A 167 -5.93 -6.15 -16.28
N VAL A 168 -5.96 -5.95 -14.96
CA VAL A 168 -7.00 -5.19 -14.24
C VAL A 168 -7.06 -3.76 -14.76
N ARG A 169 -5.92 -3.07 -14.88
CA ARG A 169 -5.85 -1.68 -15.36
C ARG A 169 -6.48 -1.50 -16.75
N ARG A 170 -6.31 -2.46 -17.65
CA ARG A 170 -6.88 -2.41 -19.01
C ARG A 170 -8.39 -2.59 -19.04
N ARG A 171 -8.96 -3.11 -17.98
CA ARG A 171 -10.41 -3.43 -17.86
C ARG A 171 -11.12 -2.58 -16.82
N TYR A 172 -10.38 -1.72 -16.13
CA TYR A 172 -10.97 -0.82 -15.14
C TYR A 172 -11.82 0.23 -15.84
N LEU A 173 -13.11 0.26 -15.52
CA LEU A 173 -14.04 1.22 -16.09
C LEU A 173 -13.96 2.53 -15.31
N ARG A 174 -13.80 3.63 -16.05
CA ARG A 174 -13.93 4.99 -15.53
C ARG A 174 -15.12 5.62 -16.23
N TYR A 175 -16.09 6.07 -15.46
CA TYR A 175 -17.20 6.82 -15.98
C TYR A 175 -17.60 7.92 -14.99
N THR A 176 -18.17 8.99 -15.53
CA THR A 176 -18.79 10.07 -14.75
C THR A 176 -20.19 10.23 -15.27
N LEU A 177 -21.18 10.19 -14.39
CA LEU A 177 -22.54 10.47 -14.76
C LEU A 177 -22.67 11.98 -15.00
N GLY A 178 -23.16 12.36 -16.20
CA GLY A 178 -23.41 13.76 -16.53
C GLY A 178 -24.70 14.30 -15.90
N HIS A 179 -25.67 13.42 -15.65
CA HIS A 179 -26.93 13.72 -14.98
C HIS A 179 -27.40 12.47 -14.22
N ASN A 180 -28.06 12.68 -13.09
CA ASN A 180 -28.63 11.60 -12.27
C ASN A 180 -30.01 12.05 -11.76
N ASP A 181 -31.06 11.41 -12.24
CA ASP A 181 -32.45 11.64 -11.85
C ASP A 181 -32.90 10.80 -10.63
N LEU A 182 -31.94 10.23 -9.89
CA LEU A 182 -32.22 9.33 -8.75
C LEU A 182 -32.13 10.01 -7.38
N ASP A 183 -31.98 11.33 -7.33
CA ASP A 183 -31.96 12.15 -6.09
C ASP A 183 -33.34 12.70 -5.76
#